data_89eda55ac76fa0baabcb17f333f62e7b
#
_entry.id   89eda55ac76fa0baabcb17f333f62e7b
#
_cell.length_a   1.000
_cell.length_b   1.000
_cell.length_c   1.000
_cell.angle_alpha   90.00
_cell.angle_beta   90.00
_cell.angle_gamma   90.00
#
_symmetry.space_group_name_H-M   'P 1'
#
loop_
_entity.id
_entity.type
_entity.pdbx_description
1 polymer ?
#
loop_
_entity_poly.entity_id
_entity_poly.type
_entity_poly.pdbx_seq_one_letter_code
_entity_poly.pdbx_strand_id
1 'polypeptide(L)'
;MKIKISITHWITGSVLFEYETENNTIKKTLEEAVSRGANLQGADLQGADLRGADLQGANLRGANLREADLRGANLWRADLRGANLWRANLQGANLREADLRGANLWVTNLQEADLRGTDGVQMYWHIHHQQLAEPLTEPLKNRIAYIKKDKPKDEIKLRLKLLKKVKAKLKDHPHTKKGWEKLHRQECPNCTWDGKSIFRGEKGL
;
A
#
# COMPACT_ATOMS: atom_id res chain seq x y z
N MET A 1 -33.54 -15.10 0.22
CA MET A 1 -33.78 -13.91 1.07
C MET A 1 -32.93 -12.75 0.51
N LYS A 2 -33.57 -11.63 0.23
CA LYS A 2 -32.83 -10.43 -0.23
C LYS A 2 -32.13 -9.77 0.95
N ILE A 3 -30.91 -9.35 0.74
CA ILE A 3 -30.07 -8.67 1.72
C ILE A 3 -29.66 -7.33 1.12
N LYS A 4 -29.96 -6.24 1.83
CA LYS A 4 -29.52 -4.89 1.48
C LYS A 4 -28.18 -4.61 2.17
N ILE A 5 -27.18 -4.19 1.41
CA ILE A 5 -25.88 -3.76 1.94
C ILE A 5 -25.60 -2.32 1.45
N SER A 6 -25.16 -1.47 2.36
CA SER A 6 -24.80 -0.08 2.09
C SER A 6 -23.29 0.10 2.24
N ILE A 7 -22.67 0.77 1.28
CA ILE A 7 -21.30 1.26 1.36
C ILE A 7 -21.37 2.71 1.83
N THR A 8 -20.72 3.02 2.94
CA THR A 8 -20.74 4.35 3.56
C THR A 8 -19.38 5.03 3.45
N HIS A 9 -19.35 6.34 3.58
CA HIS A 9 -18.13 7.12 3.67
C HIS A 9 -17.56 7.04 5.10
N TRP A 10 -16.30 6.66 5.25
CA TRP A 10 -15.67 6.33 6.54
C TRP A 10 -15.55 7.50 7.53
N ILE A 11 -15.61 8.76 7.06
CA ILE A 11 -15.57 9.93 7.95
C ILE A 11 -16.98 10.44 8.26
N THR A 12 -17.82 10.59 7.22
CA THR A 12 -19.12 11.25 7.33
C THR A 12 -20.27 10.32 7.66
N GLY A 13 -20.09 9.01 7.44
CA GLY A 13 -21.14 8.00 7.54
C GLY A 13 -22.21 8.09 6.44
N SER A 14 -22.07 9.03 5.49
CA SER A 14 -23.03 9.16 4.39
C SER A 14 -23.00 7.93 3.49
N VAL A 15 -24.17 7.52 3.02
CA VAL A 15 -24.28 6.38 2.09
C VAL A 15 -23.77 6.79 0.72
N LEU A 16 -22.80 6.05 0.20
CA LEU A 16 -22.22 6.21 -1.13
C LEU A 16 -22.92 5.35 -2.15
N PHE A 17 -23.29 4.13 -1.76
CA PHE A 17 -23.99 3.17 -2.62
C PHE A 17 -24.76 2.16 -1.79
N GLU A 18 -25.91 1.71 -2.31
CA GLU A 18 -26.72 0.65 -1.73
C GLU A 18 -27.13 -0.37 -2.79
N TYR A 19 -27.09 -1.62 -2.44
CA TYR A 19 -27.52 -2.70 -3.31
C TYR A 19 -28.26 -3.79 -2.53
N GLU A 20 -29.37 -4.22 -3.07
CA GLU A 20 -30.20 -5.29 -2.48
C GLU A 20 -30.36 -6.43 -3.49
N THR A 21 -29.88 -7.62 -3.14
CA THR A 21 -30.03 -8.80 -3.96
C THR A 21 -30.05 -10.07 -3.09
N GLU A 22 -30.37 -11.20 -3.69
CA GLU A 22 -30.32 -12.46 -2.99
C GLU A 22 -28.86 -12.86 -2.69
N ASN A 23 -28.64 -13.36 -1.46
CA ASN A 23 -27.30 -13.75 -1.00
C ASN A 23 -26.25 -12.64 -1.27
N ASN A 24 -26.62 -11.39 -0.95
CA ASN A 24 -25.74 -10.25 -1.14
C ASN A 24 -24.54 -10.31 -0.20
N THR A 25 -23.41 -9.79 -0.67
CA THR A 25 -22.14 -9.63 0.08
C THR A 25 -21.59 -8.25 -0.18
N ILE A 26 -20.67 -7.78 0.67
CA ILE A 26 -19.97 -6.51 0.46
C ILE A 26 -19.24 -6.52 -0.90
N LYS A 27 -18.65 -7.65 -1.29
CA LYS A 27 -18.02 -7.84 -2.60
C LYS A 27 -19.00 -7.58 -3.74
N LYS A 28 -20.16 -8.26 -3.77
CA LYS A 28 -21.19 -8.09 -4.81
C LYS A 28 -21.69 -6.64 -4.86
N THR A 29 -21.92 -6.03 -3.69
CA THR A 29 -22.36 -4.64 -3.60
C THR A 29 -21.30 -3.69 -4.18
N LEU A 30 -20.03 -3.93 -3.91
CA LEU A 30 -18.92 -3.10 -4.39
C LEU A 30 -18.74 -3.28 -5.91
N GLU A 31 -18.78 -4.51 -6.43
CA GLU A 31 -18.70 -4.81 -7.86
C GLU A 31 -19.86 -4.14 -8.63
N GLU A 32 -21.07 -4.19 -8.08
CA GLU A 32 -22.24 -3.51 -8.66
C GLU A 32 -22.08 -2.00 -8.64
N ALA A 33 -21.53 -1.43 -7.56
CA ALA A 33 -21.22 -0.01 -7.48
C ALA A 33 -20.21 0.41 -8.56
N VAL A 34 -19.15 -0.37 -8.76
CA VAL A 34 -18.14 -0.12 -9.78
C VAL A 34 -18.75 -0.21 -11.18
N SER A 35 -19.56 -1.25 -11.47
CA SER A 35 -20.21 -1.44 -12.78
C SER A 35 -21.13 -0.28 -13.14
N ARG A 36 -21.77 0.34 -12.15
CA ARG A 36 -22.63 1.53 -12.31
C ARG A 36 -21.85 2.86 -12.29
N GLY A 37 -20.54 2.82 -12.17
CA GLY A 37 -19.70 4.03 -12.12
C GLY A 37 -19.92 4.88 -10.86
N ALA A 38 -20.32 4.25 -9.74
CA ALA A 38 -20.54 4.98 -8.48
C ALA A 38 -19.25 5.61 -7.97
N ASN A 39 -19.35 6.79 -7.38
CA ASN A 39 -18.22 7.42 -6.71
C ASN A 39 -18.01 6.79 -5.33
N LEU A 40 -16.94 5.98 -5.20
CA LEU A 40 -16.58 5.28 -3.97
C LEU A 40 -15.46 6.00 -3.20
N GLN A 41 -15.25 7.27 -3.50
CA GLN A 41 -14.27 8.09 -2.78
C GLN A 41 -14.59 8.10 -1.28
N GLY A 42 -13.60 7.77 -0.46
CA GLY A 42 -13.75 7.67 1.00
C GLY A 42 -14.64 6.51 1.45
N ALA A 43 -14.88 5.49 0.63
CA ALA A 43 -15.66 4.32 1.04
C ALA A 43 -15.05 3.62 2.25
N ASP A 44 -15.89 3.19 3.20
CA ASP A 44 -15.50 2.35 4.32
C ASP A 44 -15.60 0.87 3.95
N LEU A 45 -14.45 0.28 3.74
CA LEU A 45 -14.26 -1.12 3.36
C LEU A 45 -13.31 -1.82 4.33
N GLN A 46 -13.21 -1.31 5.57
CA GLN A 46 -12.35 -1.88 6.58
C GLN A 46 -12.71 -3.34 6.85
N GLY A 47 -11.71 -4.23 6.78
CA GLY A 47 -11.88 -5.66 7.04
C GLY A 47 -12.76 -6.39 6.02
N ALA A 48 -13.12 -5.76 4.92
CA ALA A 48 -14.00 -6.37 3.91
C ALA A 48 -13.35 -7.59 3.24
N ASP A 49 -14.13 -8.64 3.02
CA ASP A 49 -13.73 -9.78 2.17
C ASP A 49 -14.03 -9.44 0.70
N LEU A 50 -12.96 -9.08 -0.01
CA LEU A 50 -12.97 -8.66 -1.41
C LEU A 50 -12.13 -9.60 -2.30
N ARG A 51 -11.94 -10.84 -1.88
CA ARG A 51 -11.16 -11.83 -2.63
C ARG A 51 -11.70 -12.04 -4.03
N GLY A 52 -10.81 -11.86 -5.03
CA GLY A 52 -11.16 -11.96 -6.43
C GLY A 52 -12.24 -10.96 -6.88
N ALA A 53 -12.43 -9.85 -6.18
CA ALA A 53 -13.38 -8.82 -6.59
C ALA A 53 -12.92 -8.14 -7.88
N ASP A 54 -13.86 -7.84 -8.78
CA ASP A 54 -13.61 -7.03 -9.96
C ASP A 54 -13.85 -5.55 -9.65
N LEU A 55 -12.73 -4.84 -9.42
CA LEU A 55 -12.69 -3.43 -9.07
C LEU A 55 -11.96 -2.61 -10.15
N GLN A 56 -11.97 -3.11 -11.39
CA GLN A 56 -11.34 -2.45 -12.52
C GLN A 56 -11.85 -1.02 -12.69
N GLY A 57 -10.93 -0.06 -12.73
CA GLY A 57 -11.24 1.37 -12.90
C GLY A 57 -11.99 2.01 -11.75
N ALA A 58 -12.15 1.32 -10.61
CA ALA A 58 -12.88 1.84 -9.46
C ALA A 58 -12.27 3.15 -8.92
N ASN A 59 -13.10 4.12 -8.58
CA ASN A 59 -12.68 5.32 -7.86
C ASN A 59 -12.72 5.05 -6.35
N LEU A 60 -11.61 4.58 -5.80
CA LEU A 60 -11.41 4.29 -4.37
C LEU A 60 -10.50 5.33 -3.69
N ARG A 61 -10.43 6.52 -4.23
CA ARG A 61 -9.61 7.60 -3.66
C ARG A 61 -9.95 7.86 -2.21
N GLY A 62 -8.93 7.81 -1.32
CA GLY A 62 -9.10 8.02 0.12
C GLY A 62 -9.96 6.97 0.82
N ALA A 63 -10.31 5.85 0.19
CA ALA A 63 -11.07 4.78 0.81
C ALA A 63 -10.34 4.15 1.99
N ASN A 64 -11.08 3.70 2.99
CA ASN A 64 -10.57 2.94 4.12
C ASN A 64 -10.62 1.43 3.79
N LEU A 65 -9.49 0.88 3.36
CA LEU A 65 -9.28 -0.53 3.03
C LEU A 65 -8.40 -1.24 4.09
N ARG A 66 -8.35 -0.72 5.29
CA ARG A 66 -7.57 -1.30 6.39
C ARG A 66 -7.99 -2.75 6.62
N GLU A 67 -6.99 -3.65 6.70
CA GLU A 67 -7.21 -5.06 6.98
C GLU A 67 -8.16 -5.78 5.99
N ALA A 68 -8.48 -5.15 4.85
CA ALA A 68 -9.29 -5.78 3.81
C ALA A 68 -8.54 -6.94 3.14
N ASP A 69 -9.27 -7.98 2.78
CA ASP A 69 -8.74 -9.11 2.01
C ASP A 69 -9.04 -8.92 0.51
N LEU A 70 -8.04 -8.50 -0.23
CA LEU A 70 -8.08 -8.21 -1.67
C LEU A 70 -7.30 -9.26 -2.49
N ARG A 71 -7.10 -10.46 -1.96
CA ARG A 71 -6.34 -11.51 -2.67
C ARG A 71 -6.95 -11.82 -4.03
N GLY A 72 -6.12 -11.76 -5.07
CA GLY A 72 -6.54 -12.01 -6.44
C GLY A 72 -7.54 -11.00 -7.00
N ALA A 73 -7.81 -9.88 -6.33
CA ALA A 73 -8.71 -8.84 -6.83
C ALA A 73 -8.16 -8.18 -8.10
N ASN A 74 -9.05 -7.79 -9.01
CA ASN A 74 -8.71 -7.00 -10.18
C ASN A 74 -8.88 -5.51 -9.88
N LEU A 75 -7.77 -4.82 -9.70
CA LEU A 75 -7.67 -3.38 -9.46
C LEU A 75 -7.03 -2.64 -10.65
N TRP A 76 -7.08 -3.24 -11.84
CA TRP A 76 -6.53 -2.61 -13.03
C TRP A 76 -7.11 -1.21 -13.24
N ARG A 77 -6.22 -0.20 -13.38
CA ARG A 77 -6.56 1.22 -13.52
C ARG A 77 -7.41 1.81 -12.38
N ALA A 78 -7.47 1.18 -11.23
CA ALA A 78 -8.19 1.74 -10.09
C ALA A 78 -7.48 3.00 -9.54
N ASP A 79 -8.25 4.00 -9.13
CA ASP A 79 -7.75 5.17 -8.42
C ASP A 79 -7.76 4.90 -6.91
N LEU A 80 -6.60 4.60 -6.37
CA LEU A 80 -6.36 4.33 -4.95
C LEU A 80 -5.59 5.47 -4.26
N ARG A 81 -5.56 6.66 -4.85
CA ARG A 81 -4.84 7.81 -4.28
C ARG A 81 -5.29 8.10 -2.86
N GLY A 82 -4.33 8.15 -1.94
CA GLY A 82 -4.59 8.42 -0.53
C GLY A 82 -5.43 7.35 0.18
N ALA A 83 -5.70 6.20 -0.43
CA ALA A 83 -6.41 5.10 0.21
C ALA A 83 -5.60 4.53 1.38
N ASN A 84 -6.28 4.08 2.43
CA ASN A 84 -5.65 3.44 3.57
C ASN A 84 -5.69 1.92 3.41
N LEU A 85 -4.59 1.33 2.99
CA LEU A 85 -4.39 -0.12 2.78
C LEU A 85 -3.59 -0.78 3.93
N TRP A 86 -3.54 -0.15 5.09
CA TRP A 86 -2.82 -0.67 6.25
C TRP A 86 -3.26 -2.10 6.57
N ARG A 87 -2.30 -3.05 6.60
CA ARG A 87 -2.53 -4.48 6.80
C ARG A 87 -3.48 -5.15 5.80
N ALA A 88 -3.79 -4.52 4.68
CA ALA A 88 -4.56 -5.18 3.64
C ALA A 88 -3.78 -6.33 2.99
N ASN A 89 -4.49 -7.33 2.52
CA ASN A 89 -3.90 -8.45 1.79
C ASN A 89 -4.20 -8.34 0.30
N LEU A 90 -3.19 -7.99 -0.49
CA LEU A 90 -3.23 -7.83 -1.95
C LEU A 90 -2.48 -8.97 -2.68
N GLN A 91 -2.29 -10.11 -2.02
CA GLN A 91 -1.59 -11.24 -2.64
C GLN A 91 -2.23 -11.64 -3.97
N GLY A 92 -1.42 -11.70 -5.04
CA GLY A 92 -1.88 -12.06 -6.38
C GLY A 92 -2.86 -11.07 -7.02
N ALA A 93 -3.07 -9.88 -6.44
CA ALA A 93 -3.95 -8.88 -7.02
C ALA A 93 -3.37 -8.25 -8.29
N ASN A 94 -4.23 -7.90 -9.25
CA ASN A 94 -3.86 -7.16 -10.44
C ASN A 94 -3.99 -5.65 -10.17
N LEU A 95 -2.86 -4.99 -9.97
CA LEU A 95 -2.76 -3.53 -9.74
C LEU A 95 -2.19 -2.80 -10.96
N ARG A 96 -2.18 -3.43 -12.15
CA ARG A 96 -1.63 -2.80 -13.35
C ARG A 96 -2.27 -1.44 -13.62
N GLU A 97 -1.42 -0.45 -13.88
CA GLU A 97 -1.85 0.92 -14.20
C GLU A 97 -2.72 1.57 -13.09
N ALA A 98 -2.78 1.00 -11.88
CA ALA A 98 -3.47 1.62 -10.76
C ALA A 98 -2.69 2.82 -10.21
N ASP A 99 -3.39 3.80 -9.63
CA ASP A 99 -2.78 4.97 -9.01
C ASP A 99 -2.79 4.84 -7.49
N LEU A 100 -1.63 4.55 -6.91
CA LEU A 100 -1.40 4.40 -5.46
C LEU A 100 -0.73 5.62 -4.83
N ARG A 101 -0.68 6.77 -5.51
CA ARG A 101 -0.03 7.98 -4.98
C ARG A 101 -0.64 8.39 -3.65
N GLY A 102 0.20 8.51 -2.62
CA GLY A 102 -0.21 8.87 -1.26
C GLY A 102 -1.01 7.80 -0.52
N ALA A 103 -1.21 6.61 -1.08
CA ALA A 103 -1.84 5.50 -0.38
C ALA A 103 -0.98 5.01 0.80
N ASN A 104 -1.62 4.60 1.88
CA ASN A 104 -0.93 3.98 3.03
C ASN A 104 -0.85 2.46 2.83
N LEU A 105 0.30 1.98 2.40
CA LEU A 105 0.59 0.55 2.19
C LEU A 105 1.36 -0.09 3.37
N TRP A 106 1.31 0.49 4.55
CA TRP A 106 2.05 -0.02 5.72
C TRP A 106 1.55 -1.41 6.12
N VAL A 107 2.49 -2.37 6.18
CA VAL A 107 2.22 -3.79 6.50
C VAL A 107 1.27 -4.48 5.47
N THR A 108 1.10 -3.92 4.29
CA THR A 108 0.28 -4.52 3.22
C THR A 108 1.00 -5.73 2.62
N ASN A 109 0.31 -6.83 2.43
CA ASN A 109 0.85 -7.99 1.71
C ASN A 109 0.65 -7.80 0.19
N LEU A 110 1.75 -7.63 -0.55
CA LEU A 110 1.78 -7.48 -2.01
C LEU A 110 2.43 -8.68 -2.72
N GLN A 111 2.54 -9.84 -2.06
CA GLN A 111 3.13 -11.04 -2.67
C GLN A 111 2.39 -11.38 -3.96
N GLU A 112 3.16 -11.65 -5.03
CA GLU A 112 2.62 -12.04 -6.33
C GLU A 112 1.66 -11.01 -6.97
N ALA A 113 1.52 -9.80 -6.41
CA ALA A 113 0.71 -8.75 -7.01
C ALA A 113 1.35 -8.21 -8.29
N ASP A 114 0.54 -7.97 -9.32
CA ASP A 114 1.01 -7.37 -10.57
C ASP A 114 0.97 -5.84 -10.49
N LEU A 115 2.14 -5.23 -10.35
CA LEU A 115 2.32 -3.79 -10.16
C LEU A 115 2.83 -3.07 -11.43
N ARG A 116 2.71 -3.67 -12.60
CA ARG A 116 3.19 -3.06 -13.85
C ARG A 116 2.44 -1.79 -14.18
N GLY A 117 3.18 -0.70 -14.39
CA GLY A 117 2.60 0.60 -14.70
C GLY A 117 1.86 1.29 -13.55
N THR A 118 1.96 0.77 -12.32
CA THR A 118 1.34 1.36 -11.14
C THR A 118 2.06 2.64 -10.73
N ASP A 119 1.31 3.73 -10.53
CA ASP A 119 1.84 4.99 -10.01
C ASP A 119 1.92 4.98 -8.48
N GLY A 120 2.94 5.64 -7.91
CA GLY A 120 3.10 5.82 -6.46
C GLY A 120 3.75 4.66 -5.72
N VAL A 121 4.04 3.55 -6.38
CA VAL A 121 4.66 2.36 -5.77
C VAL A 121 6.16 2.53 -5.51
N GLN A 122 6.80 3.50 -6.15
CA GLN A 122 8.26 3.72 -6.07
C GLN A 122 8.79 3.92 -4.65
N MET A 123 7.94 4.33 -3.70
CA MET A 123 8.29 4.44 -2.27
C MET A 123 8.01 3.15 -1.49
N TYR A 124 7.27 2.20 -2.03
CA TYR A 124 6.70 1.07 -1.30
C TYR A 124 7.30 -0.28 -1.65
N TRP A 125 8.19 -0.35 -2.63
CA TRP A 125 8.96 -1.58 -2.95
C TRP A 125 9.68 -2.17 -1.73
N HIS A 126 9.97 -1.33 -0.74
CA HIS A 126 10.49 -1.77 0.54
C HIS A 126 9.49 -2.55 1.39
N ILE A 127 8.20 -2.46 1.12
CA ILE A 127 7.17 -3.09 1.96
C ILE A 127 7.11 -4.59 1.72
N HIS A 128 7.30 -5.05 0.48
CA HIS A 128 7.30 -6.48 0.16
C HIS A 128 8.43 -7.25 0.86
N HIS A 129 9.58 -6.62 1.01
CA HIS A 129 10.71 -7.19 1.75
C HIS A 129 10.68 -6.87 3.25
N GLN A 130 9.75 -6.03 3.70
CA GLN A 130 9.62 -5.62 5.11
C GLN A 130 9.02 -6.67 6.04
N GLN A 131 8.47 -7.76 5.55
CA GLN A 131 8.13 -8.88 6.44
C GLN A 131 9.36 -9.46 7.17
N LEU A 132 10.58 -9.05 6.78
CA LEU A 132 11.82 -9.48 7.40
C LEU A 132 12.60 -8.38 8.13
N ALA A 133 12.24 -7.11 8.00
CA ALA A 133 12.97 -6.01 8.66
C ALA A 133 12.07 -4.81 8.90
N GLU A 134 11.35 -4.81 10.01
CA GLU A 134 10.72 -3.58 10.51
C GLU A 134 11.68 -2.40 10.52
N PRO A 135 11.17 -1.36 10.40
CA PRO A 135 10.96 0.02 9.98
C PRO A 135 12.22 0.77 9.52
N LEU A 136 13.10 0.15 8.80
CA LEU A 136 14.36 0.76 8.30
C LEU A 136 14.20 1.48 6.95
N THR A 137 13.01 1.48 6.39
CA THR A 137 12.74 1.86 5.00
C THR A 137 12.09 3.21 4.81
N GLU A 138 11.62 3.86 5.86
CA GLU A 138 11.51 5.32 5.76
C GLU A 138 12.90 5.86 5.42
N PRO A 139 13.04 6.80 4.47
CA PRO A 139 14.32 7.43 4.26
C PRO A 139 14.87 7.81 5.63
N LEU A 140 16.06 7.33 5.96
CA LEU A 140 16.67 7.55 7.28
C LEU A 140 16.58 9.03 7.71
N LYS A 141 16.53 9.94 6.72
CA LYS A 141 16.33 11.39 6.89
C LYS A 141 14.98 11.75 7.49
N ASN A 142 13.87 11.16 7.02
CA ASN A 142 12.55 11.46 7.55
C ASN A 142 12.40 10.92 8.96
N ARG A 143 13.01 9.78 9.25
CA ARG A 143 13.02 9.19 10.60
C ARG A 143 13.92 9.96 11.55
N ILE A 144 15.07 10.45 11.07
CA ILE A 144 15.93 11.36 11.82
C ILE A 144 15.23 12.69 12.08
N ALA A 145 14.50 13.25 11.10
CA ALA A 145 13.72 14.46 11.26
C ALA A 145 12.58 14.28 12.26
N TYR A 146 11.86 13.15 12.20
CA TYR A 146 10.81 12.79 13.16
C TYR A 146 11.37 12.62 14.58
N ILE A 147 12.51 11.94 14.73
CA ILE A 147 13.18 11.76 16.03
C ILE A 147 13.62 13.09 16.62
N LYS A 148 14.00 14.07 15.77
CA LYS A 148 14.49 15.39 16.24
C LYS A 148 13.36 16.34 16.65
N LYS A 149 12.12 16.13 16.19
CA LYS A 149 11.08 17.15 16.29
C LYS A 149 10.55 17.37 17.72
N ASP A 150 10.44 16.31 18.55
CA ASP A 150 9.76 16.44 19.84
C ASP A 150 10.36 15.58 20.99
N LYS A 151 11.67 15.30 20.95
CA LYS A 151 12.30 14.40 21.93
C LYS A 151 13.47 15.05 22.68
N PRO A 152 13.71 14.67 23.95
CA PRO A 152 14.88 15.09 24.71
C PRO A 152 16.20 14.78 23.98
N LYS A 153 17.19 15.67 24.08
CA LYS A 153 18.48 15.55 23.36
C LYS A 153 19.18 14.21 23.57
N ASP A 154 19.09 13.64 24.76
CA ASP A 154 19.74 12.37 25.10
C ASP A 154 19.05 11.16 24.44
N GLU A 155 17.73 11.18 24.34
CA GLU A 155 16.96 10.15 23.62
C GLU A 155 17.24 10.21 22.12
N ILE A 156 17.34 11.41 21.56
CA ILE A 156 17.75 11.64 20.16
C ILE A 156 19.13 11.02 19.91
N LYS A 157 20.09 11.29 20.79
CA LYS A 157 21.48 10.79 20.66
C LYS A 157 21.53 9.25 20.72
N LEU A 158 20.77 8.64 21.62
CA LEU A 158 20.68 7.19 21.75
C LEU A 158 20.07 6.55 20.50
N ARG A 159 18.95 7.07 20.01
CA ARG A 159 18.26 6.57 18.80
C ARG A 159 19.13 6.74 17.55
N LEU A 160 19.83 7.85 17.39
CA LEU A 160 20.78 8.04 16.29
C LEU A 160 21.96 7.05 16.36
N LYS A 161 22.46 6.74 17.56
CA LYS A 161 23.53 5.74 17.77
C LYS A 161 23.05 4.34 17.38
N LEU A 162 21.80 3.98 17.74
CA LEU A 162 21.16 2.72 17.34
C LEU A 162 20.99 2.63 15.83
N LEU A 163 20.49 3.69 15.17
CA LEU A 163 20.33 3.73 13.72
C LEU A 163 21.67 3.57 12.98
N LYS A 164 22.74 4.20 13.47
CA LYS A 164 24.10 4.01 12.91
C LYS A 164 24.59 2.57 13.04
N LYS A 165 24.34 1.91 14.18
CA LYS A 165 24.69 0.49 14.37
C LYS A 165 23.91 -0.42 13.42
N VAL A 166 22.61 -0.15 13.25
CA VAL A 166 21.75 -0.88 12.33
C VAL A 166 22.22 -0.68 10.88
N LYS A 167 22.54 0.57 10.48
CA LYS A 167 23.12 0.87 9.15
C LYS A 167 24.42 0.10 8.90
N ALA A 168 25.28 0.00 9.91
CA ALA A 168 26.54 -0.75 9.79
C ALA A 168 26.33 -2.25 9.60
N LYS A 169 25.34 -2.85 10.30
CA LYS A 169 24.98 -4.26 10.15
C LYS A 169 24.28 -4.58 8.83
N LEU A 170 23.63 -3.57 8.22
CA LEU A 170 22.90 -3.72 6.96
C LEU A 170 23.73 -3.40 5.73
N LYS A 171 25.03 -3.10 5.89
CA LYS A 171 25.91 -2.69 4.78
C LYS A 171 25.90 -3.69 3.62
N ASP A 172 25.79 -4.99 3.92
CA ASP A 172 25.77 -6.08 2.94
C ASP A 172 24.38 -6.77 2.85
N HIS A 173 23.36 -6.19 3.47
CA HIS A 173 22.00 -6.75 3.46
C HIS A 173 21.33 -6.51 2.09
N PRO A 174 20.41 -7.39 1.63
CA PRO A 174 19.66 -7.22 0.38
C PRO A 174 19.01 -5.85 0.18
N HIS A 175 18.72 -5.14 1.27
CA HIS A 175 18.19 -3.76 1.25
C HIS A 175 19.24 -2.66 1.06
N THR A 176 20.52 -2.99 0.92
CA THR A 176 21.49 -2.01 0.40
C THR A 176 21.27 -1.84 -1.09
N LYS A 177 21.67 -0.68 -1.64
CA LYS A 177 21.56 -0.40 -3.09
C LYS A 177 22.00 -1.62 -3.93
N LYS A 178 23.17 -2.17 -3.62
CA LYS A 178 23.78 -3.27 -4.37
C LYS A 178 23.05 -4.60 -4.19
N GLY A 179 22.66 -4.93 -2.96
CA GLY A 179 21.90 -6.15 -2.65
C GLY A 179 20.50 -6.09 -3.25
N TRP A 180 19.87 -4.92 -3.15
CA TRP A 180 18.55 -4.67 -3.69
C TRP A 180 18.50 -4.70 -5.23
N GLU A 181 19.48 -4.09 -5.93
CA GLU A 181 19.60 -4.18 -7.39
C GLU A 181 19.72 -5.62 -7.87
N LYS A 182 20.46 -6.45 -7.12
CA LYS A 182 20.61 -7.87 -7.41
C LYS A 182 19.29 -8.64 -7.25
N LEU A 183 18.61 -8.43 -6.13
CA LEU A 183 17.35 -9.09 -5.80
C LEU A 183 16.23 -8.65 -6.77
N HIS A 184 16.13 -7.36 -7.05
CA HIS A 184 15.16 -6.80 -7.97
C HIS A 184 15.28 -7.39 -9.38
N ARG A 185 16.50 -7.58 -9.90
CA ARG A 185 16.70 -8.22 -11.21
C ARG A 185 16.25 -9.68 -11.23
N GLN A 186 16.32 -10.37 -10.09
CA GLN A 186 15.91 -11.76 -9.98
C GLN A 186 14.39 -11.91 -9.86
N GLU A 187 13.75 -11.05 -9.07
CA GLU A 187 12.34 -11.19 -8.70
C GLU A 187 11.39 -10.34 -9.56
N CYS A 188 11.90 -9.29 -10.21
CA CYS A 188 11.10 -8.38 -11.04
C CYS A 188 11.73 -8.13 -12.42
N PRO A 189 11.90 -9.15 -13.26
CA PRO A 189 12.59 -9.01 -14.55
C PRO A 189 11.90 -8.03 -15.52
N ASN A 190 10.60 -7.77 -15.35
CA ASN A 190 9.80 -6.91 -16.21
C ASN A 190 9.54 -5.51 -15.63
N CYS A 191 10.17 -5.17 -14.51
CA CYS A 191 10.01 -3.85 -13.90
C CYS A 191 10.75 -2.78 -14.71
N THR A 192 10.06 -1.67 -14.98
CA THR A 192 10.62 -0.52 -15.71
C THR A 192 11.46 0.42 -14.83
N TRP A 193 11.60 0.10 -13.55
CA TRP A 193 12.34 0.92 -12.62
C TRP A 193 13.86 0.92 -12.91
N ASP A 194 14.43 2.13 -12.98
CA ASP A 194 15.81 2.37 -13.39
C ASP A 194 16.84 2.20 -12.24
N GLY A 195 16.42 1.82 -11.06
CA GLY A 195 17.30 1.67 -9.89
C GLY A 195 17.77 2.98 -9.26
N LYS A 196 17.40 4.13 -9.80
CA LYS A 196 17.98 5.42 -9.39
C LYS A 196 17.11 6.25 -8.47
N SER A 197 15.79 6.12 -8.56
CA SER A 197 14.86 7.02 -7.88
C SER A 197 14.81 6.83 -6.36
N ILE A 198 14.97 5.62 -5.86
CA ILE A 198 14.91 5.32 -4.42
C ILE A 198 16.14 5.81 -3.66
N PHE A 199 17.31 5.81 -4.33
CA PHE A 199 18.60 6.16 -3.70
C PHE A 199 19.07 7.58 -3.95
N ARG A 200 18.31 8.42 -4.69
CA ARG A 200 18.66 9.83 -4.95
C ARG A 200 18.79 10.68 -3.68
N GLY A 201 18.29 10.21 -2.54
CA GLY A 201 18.40 10.89 -1.25
C GLY A 201 19.67 10.57 -0.43
N GLU A 202 20.51 9.64 -0.89
CA GLU A 202 21.69 9.19 -0.11
C GLU A 202 22.95 10.04 -0.30
N LYS A 203 22.98 10.98 -1.23
CA LYS A 203 24.06 11.96 -1.33
C LYS A 203 23.91 13.00 -0.23
N GLY A 204 24.46 12.71 0.94
CA GLY A 204 24.53 13.67 2.05
C GLY A 204 24.15 13.10 3.43
N LEU A 205 24.49 11.85 3.71
CA LEU A 205 24.61 11.28 5.06
C LEU A 205 26.07 10.99 5.34
#